data_833fc053b87c6ff1c2879a265d77d3d7
#
_entry.id   833fc053b87c6ff1c2879a265d77d3d7
#
_cell.length_a   1.000
_cell.length_b   1.000
_cell.length_c   1.000
_cell.angle_alpha   90.00
_cell.angle_beta   90.00
_cell.angle_gamma   90.00
#
_symmetry.space_group_name_H-M   'P 1'
#
loop_
_entity.id
_entity.type
_entity.pdbx_description
1 polymer ?
#
loop_
_entity_poly.entity_id
_entity_poly.type
_entity_poly.pdbx_seq_one_letter_code
_entity_poly.pdbx_strand_id
1 'polypeptide(L)'
;MNLEEFRAYAKVSNVIPVSRRLLADGETPLGVYRKLAKSADNTFLLESAEHGGAWSRYSFIGVRSEATLSERDGLAYWQGTAPAGAPTGIDPLKALRLSAAHLKSPKIAGLPPLTGGLVGFMGYDVVRRLERLPDLTTKDIPLPDLSFMLTSDLAVLDHSDGTITLIANAINWDGSDDRIDEAYESCVQRLDRMQADLATPLSGEAAEIPDFSLPDYIGNISGEQFKENILKVKEEILAGEAFQVVL
;
A
#
# COMPACT_ATOMS: atom_id res chain seq x y z
N MET A 1 7.72 17.05 15.51
CA MET A 1 7.15 18.28 14.90
C MET A 1 6.23 18.92 15.93
N ASN A 2 6.38 20.22 16.18
CA ASN A 2 5.47 21.01 17.03
C ASN A 2 4.38 21.69 16.18
N LEU A 3 3.39 22.34 16.83
CA LEU A 3 2.27 22.99 16.14
C LEU A 3 2.72 24.15 15.22
N GLU A 4 3.73 24.89 15.60
CA GLU A 4 4.24 26.02 14.80
C GLU A 4 4.88 25.55 13.50
N GLU A 5 5.71 24.50 13.57
CA GLU A 5 6.28 23.84 12.40
C GLU A 5 5.17 23.24 11.51
N PHE A 6 4.15 22.61 12.10
CA PHE A 6 3.01 22.06 11.38
C PHE A 6 2.26 23.14 10.60
N ARG A 7 1.96 24.28 11.23
CA ARG A 7 1.33 25.44 10.56
C ARG A 7 2.18 25.99 9.42
N ALA A 8 3.51 25.95 9.55
CA ALA A 8 4.41 26.38 8.47
C ALA A 8 4.33 25.45 7.27
N TYR A 9 4.30 24.13 7.49
CA TYR A 9 4.13 23.15 6.42
C TYR A 9 2.73 23.19 5.77
N ALA A 10 1.67 23.50 6.53
CA ALA A 10 0.31 23.59 6.01
C ALA A 10 0.15 24.63 4.90
N LYS A 11 1.00 25.67 4.88
CA LYS A 11 0.99 26.70 3.83
C LYS A 11 1.46 26.23 2.46
N VAL A 12 2.21 25.12 2.40
CA VAL A 12 2.88 24.66 1.16
C VAL A 12 2.60 23.20 0.82
N SER A 13 1.97 22.46 1.73
CA SER A 13 1.70 21.03 1.61
C SER A 13 0.30 20.71 2.11
N ASN A 14 -0.35 19.74 1.49
CA ASN A 14 -1.68 19.29 1.92
C ASN A 14 -1.67 17.89 2.56
N VAL A 15 -0.49 17.27 2.67
CA VAL A 15 -0.27 16.07 3.49
C VAL A 15 0.90 16.35 4.41
N ILE A 16 0.67 16.34 5.73
CA ILE A 16 1.69 16.68 6.71
C ILE A 16 1.86 15.51 7.67
N PRO A 17 3.02 14.80 7.62
CA PRO A 17 3.30 13.70 8.53
C PRO A 17 3.73 14.23 9.90
N VAL A 18 2.94 13.95 10.93
CA VAL A 18 3.34 14.11 12.33
C VAL A 18 3.87 12.76 12.81
N SER A 19 5.04 12.75 13.44
CA SER A 19 5.72 11.50 13.74
C SER A 19 6.23 11.43 15.18
N ARG A 20 6.40 10.18 15.65
CA ARG A 20 7.00 9.84 16.93
C ARG A 20 7.92 8.64 16.75
N ARG A 21 9.17 8.77 17.16
CA ARG A 21 10.16 7.69 17.09
C ARG A 21 10.33 7.04 18.46
N LEU A 22 10.33 5.70 18.49
CA LEU A 22 10.39 4.88 19.69
C LEU A 22 11.44 3.78 19.50
N LEU A 23 11.95 3.22 20.60
CA LEU A 23 12.72 1.98 20.55
C LEU A 23 11.78 0.80 20.30
N ALA A 24 12.24 -0.18 19.53
CA ALA A 24 11.45 -1.34 19.11
C ALA A 24 12.24 -2.65 19.15
N ASP A 25 13.27 -2.77 20.01
CA ASP A 25 14.14 -3.95 20.11
C ASP A 25 13.38 -5.26 20.38
N GLY A 26 12.24 -5.19 21.04
CA GLY A 26 11.40 -6.35 21.35
C GLY A 26 10.29 -6.60 20.33
N GLU A 27 10.23 -5.84 19.22
CA GLU A 27 9.13 -5.89 18.27
C GLU A 27 9.56 -6.57 16.97
N THR A 28 8.61 -7.31 16.36
CA THR A 28 8.75 -7.84 15.00
C THR A 28 7.74 -7.15 14.08
N PRO A 29 7.99 -7.06 12.77
CA PRO A 29 7.05 -6.45 11.84
C PRO A 29 5.64 -7.04 11.92
N LEU A 30 5.53 -8.37 11.98
CA LEU A 30 4.25 -9.06 12.14
C LEU A 30 3.62 -8.78 13.53
N GLY A 31 4.44 -8.72 14.59
CA GLY A 31 3.99 -8.37 15.93
C GLY A 31 3.38 -6.98 15.98
N VAL A 32 4.06 -5.98 15.40
CA VAL A 32 3.56 -4.62 15.27
C VAL A 32 2.28 -4.57 14.45
N TYR A 33 2.25 -5.25 13.29
CA TYR A 33 1.05 -5.33 12.46
C TYR A 33 -0.16 -5.86 13.27
N ARG A 34 0.00 -6.96 14.00
CA ARG A 34 -1.09 -7.53 14.82
C ARG A 34 -1.55 -6.59 15.94
N LYS A 35 -0.63 -5.85 16.56
CA LYS A 35 -0.95 -4.88 17.62
C LYS A 35 -1.71 -3.67 17.09
N LEU A 36 -1.29 -3.13 15.94
CA LEU A 36 -1.81 -1.87 15.41
C LEU A 36 -3.00 -2.04 14.46
N ALA A 37 -2.95 -3.04 13.58
CA ALA A 37 -4.02 -3.28 12.60
C ALA A 37 -5.24 -3.95 13.22
N LYS A 38 -5.08 -4.81 14.26
CA LYS A 38 -6.17 -5.46 15.02
C LYS A 38 -7.24 -6.11 14.14
N SER A 39 -6.83 -6.71 13.01
CA SER A 39 -7.74 -7.29 11.99
C SER A 39 -8.67 -6.27 11.32
N ALA A 40 -8.33 -4.98 11.33
CA ALA A 40 -9.07 -3.97 10.59
C ALA A 40 -8.85 -4.12 9.07
N ASP A 41 -9.88 -3.78 8.30
CA ASP A 41 -9.78 -3.69 6.84
C ASP A 41 -8.86 -2.54 6.40
N ASN A 42 -8.40 -2.60 5.14
CA ASN A 42 -7.58 -1.56 4.52
C ASN A 42 -6.28 -1.26 5.29
N THR A 43 -5.62 -2.30 5.72
CA THR A 43 -4.30 -2.30 6.35
C THR A 43 -3.31 -3.09 5.50
N PHE A 44 -2.00 -2.88 5.70
CA PHE A 44 -0.98 -3.62 4.96
C PHE A 44 0.30 -3.81 5.77
N LEU A 45 1.07 -4.81 5.40
CA LEU A 45 2.45 -5.03 5.80
C LEU A 45 3.30 -5.16 4.55
N LEU A 46 4.28 -4.27 4.38
CA LEU A 46 5.30 -4.36 3.35
C LEU A 46 6.63 -4.69 4.01
N GLU A 47 7.12 -5.88 3.75
CA GLU A 47 8.36 -6.40 4.31
C GLU A 47 9.22 -6.96 3.18
N SER A 48 10.53 -6.67 3.21
CA SER A 48 11.46 -7.23 2.22
C SER A 48 11.93 -8.61 2.68
N ALA A 49 11.93 -9.57 1.75
CA ALA A 49 12.47 -10.90 1.98
C ALA A 49 14.00 -11.00 1.76
N GLU A 50 14.64 -9.96 1.20
CA GLU A 50 16.08 -9.96 0.98
C GLU A 50 16.85 -9.73 2.29
N HIS A 51 17.79 -10.63 2.57
CA HIS A 51 18.68 -10.51 3.71
C HIS A 51 19.95 -9.73 3.34
N GLY A 52 20.22 -8.62 4.04
CA GLY A 52 21.48 -7.88 3.98
C GLY A 52 21.63 -6.83 2.89
N GLY A 53 20.55 -6.49 2.15
CA GLY A 53 20.53 -5.42 1.15
C GLY A 53 20.04 -4.08 1.68
N ALA A 54 20.31 -2.98 0.97
CA ALA A 54 19.78 -1.65 1.29
C ALA A 54 18.23 -1.58 1.28
N TRP A 55 17.59 -2.51 0.58
CA TRP A 55 16.14 -2.62 0.44
C TRP A 55 15.44 -3.29 1.64
N SER A 56 16.19 -4.06 2.45
CA SER A 56 15.67 -4.75 3.64
C SER A 56 15.71 -3.91 4.92
N ARG A 57 16.06 -2.63 4.81
CA ARG A 57 16.20 -1.76 5.98
C ARG A 57 14.89 -1.48 6.69
N TYR A 58 13.79 -1.35 5.94
CA TYR A 58 12.52 -0.91 6.51
C TYR A 58 11.41 -1.95 6.33
N SER A 59 10.55 -2.08 7.35
CA SER A 59 9.23 -2.69 7.22
C SER A 59 8.16 -1.63 7.44
N PHE A 60 7.18 -1.56 6.54
CA PHE A 60 6.11 -0.57 6.57
C PHE A 60 4.79 -1.24 6.92
N ILE A 61 4.12 -0.72 7.92
CA ILE A 61 2.81 -1.17 8.40
C ILE A 61 1.80 -0.06 8.18
N GLY A 62 0.83 -0.27 7.30
CA GLY A 62 -0.33 0.59 7.16
C GLY A 62 -1.35 0.26 8.24
N VAL A 63 -1.59 1.20 9.13
CA VAL A 63 -2.45 1.00 10.31
C VAL A 63 -3.87 1.43 10.03
N ARG A 64 -4.02 2.51 9.25
CA ARG A 64 -5.31 3.09 8.93
C ARG A 64 -5.33 3.70 7.55
N SER A 65 -6.43 3.46 6.84
CA SER A 65 -6.76 4.10 5.57
C SER A 65 -8.21 4.58 5.63
N GLU A 66 -8.45 5.85 5.35
CA GLU A 66 -9.79 6.45 5.46
C GLU A 66 -10.66 6.15 4.24
N ALA A 67 -10.03 5.99 3.09
CA ALA A 67 -10.68 5.70 1.83
C ALA A 67 -9.81 4.85 0.92
N THR A 68 -10.44 4.14 0.00
CA THR A 68 -9.78 3.34 -1.03
C THR A 68 -10.30 3.74 -2.39
N LEU A 69 -9.40 4.21 -3.26
CA LEU A 69 -9.70 4.42 -4.68
C LEU A 69 -9.70 3.06 -5.37
N SER A 70 -10.78 2.73 -6.04
CA SER A 70 -10.94 1.46 -6.75
C SER A 70 -11.64 1.66 -8.09
N GLU A 71 -11.86 0.56 -8.81
CA GLU A 71 -12.56 0.52 -10.08
C GLU A 71 -13.84 -0.31 -9.97
N ARG A 72 -14.91 0.20 -10.55
CA ARG A 72 -16.17 -0.52 -10.76
C ARG A 72 -16.76 -0.13 -12.11
N ASP A 73 -17.12 -1.10 -12.93
CA ASP A 73 -17.70 -0.89 -14.25
C ASP A 73 -16.84 0.04 -15.15
N GLY A 74 -15.52 -0.09 -15.06
CA GLY A 74 -14.57 0.71 -15.83
C GLY A 74 -14.32 2.13 -15.28
N LEU A 75 -15.00 2.55 -14.22
CA LEU A 75 -14.93 3.89 -13.65
C LEU A 75 -14.35 3.89 -12.24
N ALA A 76 -13.63 4.98 -11.93
CA ALA A 76 -13.10 5.21 -10.59
C ALA A 76 -14.20 5.51 -9.58
N TYR A 77 -14.11 4.89 -8.42
CA TYR A 77 -14.93 5.23 -7.27
C TYR A 77 -14.10 5.15 -5.97
N TRP A 78 -14.55 5.83 -4.93
CA TRP A 78 -13.96 5.76 -3.61
C TRP A 78 -14.85 4.95 -2.68
N GLN A 79 -14.24 4.02 -1.96
CA GLN A 79 -14.85 3.26 -0.88
C GLN A 79 -14.41 3.86 0.46
N GLY A 80 -15.31 3.93 1.44
CA GLY A 80 -15.06 4.59 2.72
C GLY A 80 -15.34 6.10 2.67
N THR A 81 -14.65 6.87 3.51
CA THR A 81 -14.83 8.34 3.58
C THR A 81 -13.99 9.03 2.50
N ALA A 82 -14.54 9.11 1.30
CA ALA A 82 -13.86 9.78 0.19
C ALA A 82 -13.57 11.24 0.52
N PRO A 83 -12.37 11.75 0.21
CA PRO A 83 -12.09 13.18 0.37
C PRO A 83 -13.01 14.03 -0.51
N ALA A 84 -13.45 15.19 0.00
CA ALA A 84 -14.31 16.11 -0.76
C ALA A 84 -13.62 16.59 -2.04
N GLY A 85 -14.26 16.41 -3.21
CA GLY A 85 -13.67 16.76 -4.50
C GLY A 85 -12.67 15.76 -5.06
N ALA A 86 -12.52 14.58 -4.45
CA ALA A 86 -11.69 13.52 -4.99
C ALA A 86 -12.21 13.04 -6.36
N PRO A 87 -11.32 12.74 -7.33
CA PRO A 87 -11.72 12.30 -8.67
C PRO A 87 -12.51 11.00 -8.61
N THR A 88 -13.71 11.00 -9.18
CA THR A 88 -14.62 9.84 -9.26
C THR A 88 -15.38 9.85 -10.57
N GLY A 89 -15.92 8.71 -11.01
CA GLY A 89 -16.71 8.61 -12.23
C GLY A 89 -15.93 8.86 -13.52
N ILE A 90 -14.61 8.77 -13.47
CA ILE A 90 -13.70 8.92 -14.61
C ILE A 90 -12.82 7.67 -14.75
N ASP A 91 -11.96 7.65 -15.77
CA ASP A 91 -10.96 6.56 -15.92
C ASP A 91 -10.15 6.36 -14.63
N PRO A 92 -10.03 5.12 -14.10
CA PRO A 92 -9.40 4.84 -12.83
C PRO A 92 -7.91 5.22 -12.77
N LEU A 93 -7.17 5.01 -13.86
CA LEU A 93 -5.76 5.39 -13.93
C LEU A 93 -5.59 6.92 -13.94
N LYS A 94 -6.50 7.63 -14.61
CA LYS A 94 -6.54 9.10 -14.57
C LYS A 94 -6.89 9.60 -13.17
N ALA A 95 -7.87 8.97 -12.49
CA ALA A 95 -8.23 9.32 -11.12
C ALA A 95 -7.04 9.11 -10.16
N LEU A 96 -6.32 7.99 -10.28
CA LEU A 96 -5.11 7.72 -9.49
C LEU A 96 -4.03 8.78 -9.71
N ARG A 97 -3.75 9.14 -10.98
CA ARG A 97 -2.76 10.18 -11.31
C ARG A 97 -3.14 11.55 -10.73
N LEU A 98 -4.40 11.94 -10.84
CA LEU A 98 -4.87 13.21 -10.29
C LEU A 98 -4.80 13.23 -8.76
N SER A 99 -5.17 12.14 -8.11
CA SER A 99 -5.06 11.99 -6.65
C SER A 99 -3.62 12.05 -6.18
N ALA A 100 -2.72 11.32 -6.81
CA ALA A 100 -1.29 11.34 -6.46
C ALA A 100 -0.65 12.72 -6.70
N ALA A 101 -1.03 13.42 -7.78
CA ALA A 101 -0.54 14.77 -8.07
C ALA A 101 -1.06 15.81 -7.08
N HIS A 102 -2.26 15.60 -6.52
CA HIS A 102 -2.86 16.46 -5.51
C HIS A 102 -2.19 16.31 -4.13
N LEU A 103 -1.83 15.10 -3.75
CA LEU A 103 -1.24 14.78 -2.44
C LEU A 103 0.23 15.22 -2.39
N LYS A 104 0.48 16.39 -1.80
CA LYS A 104 1.83 16.96 -1.66
C LYS A 104 2.27 16.89 -0.20
N SER A 105 3.36 16.15 0.05
CA SER A 105 3.96 16.02 1.37
C SER A 105 5.34 16.68 1.40
N PRO A 106 5.72 17.37 2.50
CA PRO A 106 7.04 17.95 2.63
C PRO A 106 8.09 16.87 2.84
N LYS A 107 9.31 17.09 2.34
CA LYS A 107 10.45 16.26 2.71
C LYS A 107 10.98 16.70 4.07
N ILE A 108 10.80 15.88 5.08
CA ILE A 108 11.26 16.12 6.44
C ILE A 108 12.46 15.23 6.72
N ALA A 109 13.58 15.83 7.12
CA ALA A 109 14.80 15.09 7.43
C ALA A 109 14.56 14.10 8.58
N GLY A 110 15.15 12.90 8.47
CA GLY A 110 15.04 11.85 9.48
C GLY A 110 13.77 10.99 9.41
N LEU A 111 12.82 11.30 8.54
CA LEU A 111 11.69 10.41 8.28
C LEU A 111 12.07 9.29 7.30
N PRO A 112 11.41 8.13 7.39
CA PRO A 112 11.57 7.03 6.43
C PRO A 112 11.12 7.45 5.01
N PRO A 113 11.52 6.70 3.96
CA PRO A 113 11.25 7.09 2.57
C PRO A 113 9.76 7.07 2.21
N LEU A 114 8.94 6.26 2.88
CA LEU A 114 7.49 6.23 2.74
C LEU A 114 6.86 6.72 4.03
N THR A 115 6.16 7.85 3.97
CA THR A 115 5.45 8.45 5.11
C THR A 115 3.94 8.43 4.97
N GLY A 116 3.42 8.03 3.81
CA GLY A 116 1.99 7.99 3.49
C GLY A 116 1.75 8.02 2.00
N GLY A 117 0.52 8.25 1.58
CA GLY A 117 0.12 8.32 0.19
C GLY A 117 -0.86 7.22 -0.21
N LEU A 118 -0.79 6.79 -1.45
CA LEU A 118 -1.65 5.77 -2.03
C LEU A 118 -0.89 4.44 -2.12
N VAL A 119 -1.34 3.45 -1.36
CA VAL A 119 -0.75 2.10 -1.30
C VAL A 119 -1.77 1.07 -1.77
N GLY A 120 -1.39 0.22 -2.72
CA GLY A 120 -2.32 -0.76 -3.28
C GLY A 120 -1.72 -1.50 -4.45
N PHE A 121 -2.57 -1.92 -5.40
CA PHE A 121 -2.14 -2.66 -6.57
C PHE A 121 -2.77 -2.14 -7.86
N MET A 122 -2.08 -2.38 -8.95
CA MET A 122 -2.61 -2.36 -10.31
C MET A 122 -2.51 -3.78 -10.88
N GLY A 123 -3.64 -4.32 -11.34
CA GLY A 123 -3.66 -5.58 -12.07
C GLY A 123 -2.98 -5.43 -13.43
N TYR A 124 -2.59 -6.57 -14.01
CA TYR A 124 -1.93 -6.59 -15.32
C TYR A 124 -2.81 -5.93 -16.40
N ASP A 125 -4.11 -6.12 -16.34
CA ASP A 125 -5.07 -5.60 -17.34
C ASP A 125 -5.23 -4.07 -17.36
N VAL A 126 -4.63 -3.34 -16.41
CA VAL A 126 -4.49 -1.86 -16.52
C VAL A 126 -3.75 -1.47 -17.80
N VAL A 127 -2.88 -2.32 -18.34
CA VAL A 127 -2.20 -2.10 -19.62
C VAL A 127 -3.20 -1.85 -20.78
N ARG A 128 -4.40 -2.43 -20.72
CA ARG A 128 -5.48 -2.22 -21.73
C ARG A 128 -6.02 -0.80 -21.79
N ARG A 129 -5.74 0.00 -20.73
CA ARG A 129 -6.07 1.44 -20.70
C ARG A 129 -5.02 2.30 -21.41
N LEU A 130 -3.86 1.72 -21.73
CA LEU A 130 -2.73 2.36 -22.38
C LEU A 130 -2.51 1.83 -23.80
N GLU A 131 -2.80 0.54 -24.02
CA GLU A 131 -2.50 -0.20 -25.25
C GLU A 131 -3.77 -0.88 -25.79
N ARG A 132 -3.87 -1.02 -27.11
CA ARG A 132 -4.90 -1.83 -27.76
C ARG A 132 -4.48 -3.28 -27.76
N LEU A 133 -4.95 -4.05 -26.79
CA LEU A 133 -4.70 -5.50 -26.70
C LEU A 133 -6.00 -6.28 -26.90
N PRO A 134 -5.94 -7.49 -27.50
CA PRO A 134 -7.10 -8.38 -27.58
C PRO A 134 -7.58 -8.76 -26.18
N ASP A 135 -8.90 -8.76 -25.96
CA ASP A 135 -9.53 -9.20 -24.72
C ASP A 135 -10.09 -10.60 -24.89
N LEU A 136 -9.21 -11.59 -24.82
CA LEU A 136 -9.52 -12.99 -25.08
C LEU A 136 -9.64 -13.85 -23.82
N THR A 137 -9.30 -13.29 -22.65
CA THR A 137 -9.30 -14.01 -21.39
C THR A 137 -10.61 -13.82 -20.62
N THR A 138 -11.04 -14.87 -19.92
CA THR A 138 -12.19 -14.80 -19.02
C THR A 138 -11.74 -14.31 -17.66
N LYS A 139 -12.40 -13.28 -17.13
CA LYS A 139 -12.20 -12.85 -15.73
C LYS A 139 -12.96 -13.81 -14.82
N ASP A 140 -12.26 -14.75 -14.21
CA ASP A 140 -12.80 -15.74 -13.27
C ASP A 140 -12.75 -15.27 -11.79
N ILE A 141 -11.90 -14.30 -11.49
CA ILE A 141 -11.79 -13.68 -10.16
C ILE A 141 -12.29 -12.23 -10.25
N PRO A 142 -13.33 -11.86 -9.50
CA PRO A 142 -13.95 -10.53 -9.58
C PRO A 142 -13.13 -9.48 -8.80
N LEU A 143 -11.89 -9.24 -9.23
CA LEU A 143 -11.03 -8.19 -8.69
C LEU A 143 -11.10 -6.94 -9.59
N PRO A 144 -11.02 -5.73 -8.99
CA PRO A 144 -10.90 -4.50 -9.76
C PRO A 144 -9.54 -4.44 -10.48
N ASP A 145 -9.46 -3.69 -11.58
CA ASP A 145 -8.20 -3.47 -12.30
C ASP A 145 -7.17 -2.72 -11.44
N LEU A 146 -7.63 -1.89 -10.51
CA LEU A 146 -6.77 -1.25 -9.52
C LEU A 146 -7.51 -1.01 -8.20
N SER A 147 -6.74 -0.99 -7.11
CA SER A 147 -7.25 -0.63 -5.79
C SER A 147 -6.12 -0.01 -4.97
N PHE A 148 -6.32 1.23 -4.47
CA PHE A 148 -5.33 2.00 -3.73
C PHE A 148 -5.92 2.63 -2.47
N MET A 149 -5.37 2.26 -1.35
CA MET A 149 -5.70 2.81 -0.03
C MET A 149 -5.05 4.19 0.14
N LEU A 150 -5.81 5.18 0.57
CA LEU A 150 -5.30 6.47 1.03
C LEU A 150 -4.85 6.32 2.48
N THR A 151 -3.55 6.10 2.67
CA THR A 151 -2.96 5.75 3.95
C THR A 151 -2.78 6.99 4.82
N SER A 152 -3.45 7.01 5.98
CA SER A 152 -3.36 8.10 6.96
C SER A 152 -2.39 7.79 8.09
N ASP A 153 -2.33 6.53 8.57
CA ASP A 153 -1.49 6.16 9.70
C ASP A 153 -0.56 5.00 9.31
N LEU A 154 0.72 5.17 9.64
CA LEU A 154 1.77 4.17 9.41
C LEU A 154 2.60 3.93 10.68
N ALA A 155 3.17 2.73 10.75
CA ALA A 155 4.30 2.43 11.60
C ALA A 155 5.45 1.90 10.72
N VAL A 156 6.65 2.40 10.93
CA VAL A 156 7.82 2.01 10.12
C VAL A 156 8.92 1.53 11.04
N LEU A 157 9.28 0.25 10.92
CA LEU A 157 10.45 -0.30 11.61
C LEU A 157 11.69 -0.02 10.78
N ASP A 158 12.74 0.48 11.44
CA ASP A 158 14.10 0.61 10.89
C ASP A 158 14.97 -0.47 11.48
N HIS A 159 15.27 -1.51 10.69
CA HIS A 159 16.07 -2.66 11.12
C HIS A 159 17.55 -2.32 11.32
N SER A 160 18.02 -1.14 10.86
CA SER A 160 19.40 -0.73 11.03
C SER A 160 19.72 -0.25 12.45
N ASP A 161 18.73 0.21 13.19
CA ASP A 161 18.92 0.79 14.53
C ASP A 161 17.87 0.34 15.56
N GLY A 162 17.00 -0.63 15.21
CA GLY A 162 16.02 -1.19 16.13
C GLY A 162 14.94 -0.20 16.56
N THR A 163 14.60 0.78 15.72
CA THR A 163 13.59 1.78 16.05
C THR A 163 12.30 1.60 15.26
N ILE A 164 11.21 2.13 15.80
CA ILE A 164 9.93 2.29 15.10
C ILE A 164 9.54 3.75 15.04
N THR A 165 9.16 4.21 13.86
CA THR A 165 8.59 5.55 13.66
C THR A 165 7.09 5.41 13.41
N LEU A 166 6.29 5.92 14.33
CA LEU A 166 4.84 6.09 14.16
C LEU A 166 4.59 7.38 13.39
N ILE A 167 3.71 7.34 12.40
CA ILE A 167 3.38 8.46 11.54
C ILE A 167 1.86 8.59 11.45
N ALA A 168 1.34 9.78 11.77
CA ALA A 168 -0.03 10.17 11.52
C ALA A 168 -0.04 11.33 10.52
N ASN A 169 -0.66 11.12 9.35
CA ASN A 169 -0.75 12.16 8.33
C ASN A 169 -2.01 13.01 8.53
N ALA A 170 -1.84 14.32 8.57
CA ALA A 170 -2.94 15.24 8.33
C ALA A 170 -3.09 15.38 6.81
N ILE A 171 -4.27 15.06 6.29
CA ILE A 171 -4.58 15.14 4.86
C ILE A 171 -5.61 16.24 4.65
N ASN A 172 -5.17 17.37 4.11
CA ASN A 172 -6.02 18.50 3.77
C ASN A 172 -6.33 18.46 2.27
N TRP A 173 -7.41 17.76 1.90
CA TRP A 173 -7.77 17.59 0.50
C TRP A 173 -8.42 18.82 -0.11
N ASP A 174 -9.23 19.54 0.65
CA ASP A 174 -9.99 20.71 0.19
C ASP A 174 -9.16 22.02 0.19
N GLY A 175 -7.97 22.00 0.75
CA GLY A 175 -7.07 23.16 0.84
C GLY A 175 -7.55 24.24 1.81
N SER A 176 -8.52 23.94 2.69
CA SER A 176 -9.02 24.86 3.71
C SER A 176 -8.02 25.05 4.86
N ASP A 177 -7.85 26.26 5.31
CA ASP A 177 -7.01 26.60 6.47
C ASP A 177 -7.79 26.58 7.80
N ASP A 178 -9.08 26.33 7.76
CA ASP A 178 -9.98 26.53 8.94
C ASP A 178 -9.76 25.51 10.06
N ARG A 179 -9.09 24.35 9.77
CA ARG A 179 -8.97 23.21 10.70
C ARG A 179 -7.52 22.76 10.92
N ILE A 180 -6.55 23.65 10.75
CA ILE A 180 -5.12 23.28 10.82
C ILE A 180 -4.77 22.77 12.23
N ASP A 181 -5.20 23.47 13.27
CA ASP A 181 -4.88 23.11 14.65
C ASP A 181 -5.57 21.82 15.07
N GLU A 182 -6.85 21.65 14.71
CA GLU A 182 -7.62 20.44 14.96
C GLU A 182 -6.99 19.23 14.23
N ALA A 183 -6.48 19.41 13.01
CA ALA A 183 -5.79 18.38 12.25
C ALA A 183 -4.49 17.93 12.95
N TYR A 184 -3.73 18.88 13.50
CA TYR A 184 -2.54 18.57 14.29
C TYR A 184 -2.89 17.79 15.57
N GLU A 185 -3.88 18.26 16.33
CA GLU A 185 -4.35 17.58 17.55
C GLU A 185 -4.85 16.16 17.24
N SER A 186 -5.58 15.98 16.16
CA SER A 186 -6.01 14.66 15.68
C SER A 186 -4.82 13.75 15.40
N CYS A 187 -3.76 14.26 14.75
CA CYS A 187 -2.54 13.49 14.52
C CYS A 187 -1.88 13.07 15.84
N VAL A 188 -1.76 13.98 16.80
CA VAL A 188 -1.18 13.67 18.13
C VAL A 188 -1.98 12.60 18.84
N GLN A 189 -3.31 12.69 18.87
CA GLN A 189 -4.18 11.67 19.47
C GLN A 189 -4.04 10.31 18.80
N ARG A 190 -3.89 10.27 17.47
CA ARG A 190 -3.66 9.01 16.73
C ARG A 190 -2.30 8.40 17.05
N LEU A 191 -1.26 9.23 17.20
CA LEU A 191 0.07 8.77 17.66
C LEU A 191 0.01 8.21 19.08
N ASP A 192 -0.70 8.87 20.00
CA ASP A 192 -0.90 8.39 21.37
C ASP A 192 -1.59 7.03 21.40
N ARG A 193 -2.62 6.86 20.58
CA ARG A 193 -3.34 5.59 20.43
C ARG A 193 -2.43 4.49 19.89
N MET A 194 -1.70 4.75 18.81
CA MET A 194 -0.76 3.77 18.25
C MET A 194 0.31 3.37 19.27
N GLN A 195 0.83 4.31 20.03
CA GLN A 195 1.82 4.01 21.08
C GLN A 195 1.21 3.16 22.21
N ALA A 196 -0.01 3.47 22.64
CA ALA A 196 -0.72 2.66 23.64
C ALA A 196 -1.00 1.23 23.13
N ASP A 197 -1.38 1.10 21.86
CA ASP A 197 -1.61 -0.18 21.22
C ASP A 197 -0.34 -1.03 21.13
N LEU A 198 0.80 -0.42 20.83
CA LEU A 198 2.11 -1.10 20.85
C LEU A 198 2.48 -1.64 22.23
N ALA A 199 2.13 -0.94 23.29
CA ALA A 199 2.40 -1.38 24.67
C ALA A 199 1.52 -2.57 25.10
N THR A 200 0.48 -2.93 24.32
CA THR A 200 -0.41 -4.04 24.65
C THR A 200 0.28 -5.37 24.30
N PRO A 201 0.37 -6.34 25.26
CA PRO A 201 0.91 -7.65 24.95
C PRO A 201 0.10 -8.37 23.86
N LEU A 202 0.79 -9.07 22.96
CA LEU A 202 0.13 -9.99 22.04
C LEU A 202 -0.35 -11.23 22.80
N SER A 203 -1.62 -11.56 22.65
CA SER A 203 -2.14 -12.85 23.04
C SER A 203 -2.00 -13.83 21.86
N GLY A 204 -1.54 -15.03 22.11
CA GLY A 204 -1.47 -16.09 21.12
C GLY A 204 -0.39 -17.10 21.45
N GLU A 205 -0.62 -18.33 21.04
CA GLU A 205 0.32 -19.42 21.12
C GLU A 205 1.22 -19.43 19.87
N ALA A 206 2.41 -19.99 19.99
CA ALA A 206 3.24 -20.29 18.84
C ALA A 206 2.51 -21.31 17.95
N ALA A 207 2.40 -21.01 16.66
CA ALA A 207 1.77 -21.94 15.72
C ALA A 207 2.71 -23.13 15.44
N GLU A 208 2.16 -24.32 15.42
CA GLU A 208 2.89 -25.49 14.91
C GLU A 208 3.05 -25.36 13.39
N ILE A 209 4.20 -25.79 12.89
CA ILE A 209 4.44 -25.87 11.44
C ILE A 209 3.70 -27.11 10.94
N PRO A 210 2.64 -26.97 10.14
CA PRO A 210 1.92 -28.15 9.64
C PRO A 210 2.78 -28.89 8.62
N ASP A 211 2.59 -30.20 8.52
CA ASP A 211 3.11 -30.98 7.40
C ASP A 211 2.42 -30.55 6.12
N PHE A 212 3.17 -29.88 5.24
CA PHE A 212 2.69 -29.47 3.94
C PHE A 212 2.73 -30.63 2.95
N SER A 213 1.58 -31.18 2.56
CA SER A 213 1.41 -31.88 1.31
C SER A 213 0.91 -30.90 0.26
N LEU A 214 1.50 -30.95 -0.95
CA LEU A 214 0.96 -30.17 -2.07
C LEU A 214 -0.48 -30.63 -2.33
N PRO A 215 -1.46 -29.71 -2.38
CA PRO A 215 -2.82 -30.06 -2.73
C PRO A 215 -2.87 -30.57 -4.18
N ASP A 216 -3.83 -31.45 -4.47
CA ASP A 216 -4.13 -31.81 -5.85
C ASP A 216 -4.51 -30.55 -6.62
N TYR A 217 -3.89 -30.33 -7.78
CA TYR A 217 -4.20 -29.21 -8.66
C TYR A 217 -4.73 -29.71 -10.00
N ILE A 218 -5.64 -28.96 -10.57
CA ILE A 218 -6.17 -29.18 -11.91
C ILE A 218 -5.62 -28.09 -12.82
N GLY A 219 -4.81 -28.49 -13.79
CA GLY A 219 -4.34 -27.58 -14.84
C GLY A 219 -5.46 -27.26 -15.83
N ASN A 220 -5.51 -26.01 -16.30
CA ASN A 220 -6.44 -25.59 -17.36
C ASN A 220 -6.06 -26.13 -18.75
N ILE A 221 -4.82 -26.59 -18.93
CA ILE A 221 -4.32 -27.29 -20.12
C ILE A 221 -3.57 -28.56 -19.72
N SER A 222 -3.50 -29.56 -20.62
CA SER A 222 -2.71 -30.76 -20.39
C SER A 222 -1.20 -30.48 -20.46
N GLY A 223 -0.39 -31.34 -19.82
CA GLY A 223 1.08 -31.26 -19.93
C GLY A 223 1.58 -31.39 -21.36
N GLU A 224 0.90 -32.15 -22.21
CA GLU A 224 1.23 -32.31 -23.64
C GLU A 224 0.96 -30.99 -24.39
N GLN A 225 -0.20 -30.41 -24.20
CA GLN A 225 -0.54 -29.10 -24.78
C GLN A 225 0.43 -28.00 -24.34
N PHE A 226 0.85 -28.00 -23.07
CA PHE A 226 1.84 -27.06 -22.56
C PHE A 226 3.19 -27.19 -23.30
N LYS A 227 3.67 -28.46 -23.54
CA LYS A 227 4.90 -28.73 -24.31
C LYS A 227 4.81 -28.27 -25.76
N GLU A 228 3.67 -28.51 -26.43
CA GLU A 228 3.43 -28.02 -27.78
C GLU A 228 3.47 -26.50 -27.85
N ASN A 229 2.85 -25.79 -26.87
CA ASN A 229 2.88 -24.33 -26.79
C ASN A 229 4.32 -23.82 -26.63
N ILE A 230 5.16 -24.50 -25.82
CA ILE A 230 6.59 -24.17 -25.70
C ILE A 230 7.30 -24.24 -27.05
N LEU A 231 7.05 -25.27 -27.82
CA LEU A 231 7.69 -25.44 -29.15
C LEU A 231 7.29 -24.30 -30.10
N LYS A 232 6.00 -23.95 -30.16
CA LYS A 232 5.51 -22.81 -30.94
C LYS A 232 6.19 -21.51 -30.54
N VAL A 233 6.25 -21.22 -29.22
CA VAL A 233 6.90 -20.02 -28.72
C VAL A 233 8.39 -19.97 -29.10
N LYS A 234 9.09 -21.11 -29.08
CA LYS A 234 10.49 -21.16 -29.53
C LYS A 234 10.64 -20.80 -31.02
N GLU A 235 9.69 -21.20 -31.86
CA GLU A 235 9.66 -20.79 -33.27
C GLU A 235 9.44 -19.30 -33.44
N GLU A 236 8.52 -18.68 -32.67
CA GLU A 236 8.26 -17.24 -32.68
C GLU A 236 9.48 -16.44 -32.19
N ILE A 237 10.20 -16.94 -31.19
CA ILE A 237 11.47 -16.35 -30.74
C ILE A 237 12.52 -16.38 -31.84
N LEU A 238 12.64 -17.51 -32.56
CA LEU A 238 13.58 -17.64 -33.69
C LEU A 238 13.19 -16.73 -34.87
N ALA A 239 11.91 -16.51 -35.08
CA ALA A 239 11.38 -15.61 -36.11
C ALA A 239 11.59 -14.10 -35.71
N GLY A 240 11.96 -13.80 -34.48
CA GLY A 240 12.19 -12.43 -34.02
C GLY A 240 10.93 -11.70 -33.51
N GLU A 241 9.80 -12.42 -33.34
CA GLU A 241 8.54 -11.82 -32.86
C GLU A 241 8.57 -11.52 -31.35
N ALA A 242 9.36 -12.26 -30.59
CA ALA A 242 9.57 -12.07 -29.17
C ALA A 242 10.97 -12.53 -28.76
N PHE A 243 11.52 -12.01 -27.65
CA PHE A 243 12.79 -12.52 -27.09
C PHE A 243 12.57 -13.32 -25.79
N GLN A 244 11.42 -13.15 -25.14
CA GLN A 244 11.02 -13.91 -23.97
C GLN A 244 9.49 -14.00 -23.91
N VAL A 245 8.98 -15.19 -23.59
CA VAL A 245 7.55 -15.44 -23.37
C VAL A 245 7.39 -16.31 -22.13
N VAL A 246 6.48 -15.95 -21.26
CA VAL A 246 6.02 -16.76 -20.13
C VAL A 246 4.65 -17.34 -20.49
N LEU A 247 4.55 -18.67 -20.45
CA LEU A 247 3.33 -19.44 -20.75
C LEU A 247 2.57 -19.77 -19.47
#